data_e53293f2c21f7f4bb898a9cdca17f034
#
_entry.id   e53293f2c21f7f4bb898a9cdca17f034
#
_cell.length_a   1.000
_cell.length_b   1.000
_cell.length_c   1.000
_cell.angle_alpha   90.00
_cell.angle_beta   90.00
_cell.angle_gamma   90.00
#
_symmetry.space_group_name_H-M   'P 1'
#
loop_
_entity.id
_entity.type
_entity.pdbx_description
1 polymer ?
#
loop_
_entity_poly.entity_id
_entity_poly.type
_entity_poly.pdbx_seq_one_letter_code
_entity_poly.pdbx_strand_id
1 'polypeptide(L)'
;MSYSSALSIFASLLIQQYVMARISYDERWLQGKILIWMNEIIKKHNLPFEAIEQEVKISTPQGLKRYPDLVVWYKKPDKIACLIELKVPTVDVYSDDLVNDALQKATIAGIPFFAAWNLNKLVLWETFKPGTGLLDRRLKHWDIVDVKLTADVEKPEIERAIKAFILEFLTELASFYKRKLPRPELYVLPELYPDDIMVLRLRSAVDTLYIPVSLYILKKKEEDRDFLSKVAEWFVNQGWIFSDSEEDYDRLARQAVYLLINKLLFYNVLRSKFKLEPIDVIDVSGITTGEELKKRLQKYFNTGIRLGYGIIFAADFLETIPIPDEAVDELKRLIGELNKYNFSEIGYDIIGKVFEKLLPKTERHKLGQYFTRTDVVDLILGFTIKHPDAKVLDPACGSGTFLVRAYQRKKYLAEKLYREGKYDKPYKPHSELINELWGVDVAKFPAHLSEINLVIRNLEALENRPNIACRDFFEIQPSTKTLLYELAYEIPGIRKEELEVEFPADFDAVVTNPPYTRQEEMEDVFMKEYKERLRELVKRAHRIDVGKRSGIYTYFFYHGGSFLKEGGE
;
A
#
# COMPACT_ATOMS: atom_id res chain seq x y z
N MET A 1 45.83 44.78 32.62
CA MET A 1 44.45 44.62 32.18
C MET A 1 43.65 44.04 33.34
N SER A 2 42.69 44.76 33.86
CA SER A 2 41.92 44.36 35.04
C SER A 2 40.97 43.19 34.69
N TYR A 3 40.75 42.31 35.65
CA TYR A 3 39.80 41.16 35.53
C TYR A 3 38.41 41.57 35.07
N SER A 4 38.01 42.83 35.29
CA SER A 4 36.74 43.42 34.87
C SER A 4 36.61 43.60 33.35
N SER A 5 37.73 43.91 32.64
CA SER A 5 37.70 44.12 31.19
C SER A 5 37.68 42.77 30.42
N ALA A 6 38.30 41.74 30.97
CA ALA A 6 38.23 40.39 30.38
C ALA A 6 36.83 39.75 30.52
N LEU A 7 36.17 39.95 31.67
CA LEU A 7 34.80 39.48 31.89
C LEU A 7 33.78 40.22 30.99
N SER A 8 33.99 41.50 30.73
CA SER A 8 33.11 42.29 29.84
C SER A 8 33.25 41.82 28.36
N ILE A 9 34.46 41.54 27.93
CA ILE A 9 34.72 41.01 26.57
C ILE A 9 34.14 39.59 26.45
N PHE A 10 34.30 38.75 27.48
CA PHE A 10 33.75 37.37 27.47
C PHE A 10 32.22 37.39 27.53
N ALA A 11 31.62 38.31 28.30
CA ALA A 11 30.16 38.48 28.34
C ALA A 11 29.62 39.04 27.02
N SER A 12 30.32 39.97 26.36
CA SER A 12 29.89 40.47 25.04
C SER A 12 30.06 39.44 23.93
N LEU A 13 31.07 38.56 23.97
CA LEU A 13 31.26 37.45 23.07
C LEU A 13 30.20 36.33 23.29
N LEU A 14 29.86 36.05 24.55
CA LEU A 14 28.77 35.12 24.88
C LEU A 14 27.39 35.69 24.48
N ILE A 15 27.16 36.99 24.65
CA ILE A 15 25.93 37.63 24.20
C ILE A 15 25.87 37.66 22.66
N GLN A 16 26.97 37.93 21.97
CA GLN A 16 27.00 37.78 20.50
C GLN A 16 26.77 36.35 20.04
N GLN A 17 27.38 35.34 20.69
CA GLN A 17 27.05 33.94 20.40
C GLN A 17 25.60 33.58 20.75
N TYR A 18 25.03 34.15 21.84
CA TYR A 18 23.63 33.88 22.24
C TYR A 18 22.62 34.64 21.36
N VAL A 19 22.98 35.80 20.80
CA VAL A 19 22.15 36.55 19.85
C VAL A 19 22.26 35.92 18.45
N MET A 20 23.42 35.42 18.04
CA MET A 20 23.57 34.67 16.79
C MET A 20 22.88 33.31 16.85
N ALA A 21 22.70 32.69 18.03
CA ALA A 21 21.92 31.47 18.24
C ALA A 21 20.39 31.64 18.08
N ARG A 22 19.90 32.84 17.76
CA ARG A 22 18.46 33.12 17.56
C ARG A 22 18.02 33.26 16.11
N ILE A 23 18.90 33.24 15.15
CA ILE A 23 18.54 33.08 13.73
C ILE A 23 18.50 31.57 13.49
N SER A 24 17.30 30.97 13.55
CA SER A 24 17.13 29.58 13.13
C SER A 24 17.18 29.56 11.60
N TYR A 25 18.25 29.06 11.06
CA TYR A 25 18.37 28.75 9.63
C TYR A 25 17.57 27.46 9.34
N ASP A 26 16.26 27.53 9.58
CA ASP A 26 15.32 26.44 9.36
C ASP A 26 14.90 26.34 7.89
N GLU A 27 14.06 25.36 7.62
CA GLU A 27 13.54 25.10 6.27
C GLU A 27 12.75 26.31 5.72
N ARG A 28 12.01 27.02 6.54
CA ARG A 28 11.23 28.20 6.13
C ARG A 28 12.11 29.38 5.74
N TRP A 29 13.17 29.62 6.49
CA TRP A 29 14.16 30.63 6.14
C TRP A 29 14.79 30.32 4.78
N LEU A 30 15.15 29.06 4.55
CA LEU A 30 15.72 28.58 3.30
C LEU A 30 14.76 28.77 2.12
N GLN A 31 13.51 28.38 2.28
CA GLN A 31 12.46 28.55 1.28
C GLN A 31 12.31 30.03 0.89
N GLY A 32 12.27 30.94 1.84
CA GLY A 32 12.21 32.39 1.59
C GLY A 32 13.40 32.92 0.81
N LYS A 33 14.63 32.47 1.14
CA LYS A 33 15.86 32.87 0.45
C LYS A 33 15.88 32.39 -1.01
N ILE A 34 15.59 31.13 -1.22
CA ILE A 34 15.53 30.51 -2.57
C ILE A 34 14.42 31.15 -3.41
N LEU A 35 13.25 31.39 -2.84
CA LEU A 35 12.13 32.06 -3.50
C LEU A 35 12.53 33.42 -4.08
N ILE A 36 13.23 34.25 -3.30
CA ILE A 36 13.71 35.56 -3.75
C ILE A 36 14.65 35.39 -4.94
N TRP A 37 15.67 34.54 -4.82
CA TRP A 37 16.66 34.33 -5.88
C TRP A 37 16.03 33.78 -7.17
N MET A 38 15.12 32.84 -7.08
CA MET A 38 14.43 32.30 -8.24
C MET A 38 13.62 33.38 -8.98
N ASN A 39 12.86 34.22 -8.25
CA ASN A 39 12.10 35.31 -8.86
C ASN A 39 13.01 36.40 -9.48
N GLU A 40 14.13 36.73 -8.84
CA GLU A 40 15.13 37.65 -9.39
C GLU A 40 15.70 37.14 -10.71
N ILE A 41 16.05 35.83 -10.77
CA ILE A 41 16.60 35.18 -11.95
C ILE A 41 15.59 35.13 -13.08
N ILE A 42 14.34 34.78 -12.81
CA ILE A 42 13.25 34.80 -13.81
C ILE A 42 13.15 36.18 -14.49
N LYS A 43 13.11 37.23 -13.70
CA LYS A 43 13.01 38.62 -14.21
C LYS A 43 14.26 39.03 -14.98
N LYS A 44 15.45 38.78 -14.40
CA LYS A 44 16.74 39.19 -14.99
C LYS A 44 17.02 38.54 -16.35
N HIS A 45 16.63 37.26 -16.50
CA HIS A 45 16.93 36.47 -17.70
C HIS A 45 15.71 36.28 -18.62
N ASN A 46 14.60 36.96 -18.34
CA ASN A 46 13.36 36.90 -19.10
C ASN A 46 12.89 35.46 -19.38
N LEU A 47 12.91 34.63 -18.35
CA LEU A 47 12.46 33.25 -18.45
C LEU A 47 10.93 33.17 -18.60
N PRO A 48 10.38 32.12 -19.22
CA PRO A 48 8.95 32.02 -19.55
C PRO A 48 8.06 31.63 -18.36
N PHE A 49 8.45 32.00 -17.15
CA PHE A 49 7.68 31.79 -15.93
C PHE A 49 7.23 33.13 -15.37
N GLU A 50 6.00 33.18 -14.86
CA GLU A 50 5.42 34.41 -14.33
C GLU A 50 5.90 34.69 -12.92
N ALA A 51 5.93 33.67 -12.06
CA ALA A 51 6.39 33.79 -10.67
C ALA A 51 6.73 32.45 -10.04
N ILE A 52 7.47 32.50 -8.94
CA ILE A 52 7.59 31.42 -7.95
C ILE A 52 6.85 31.86 -6.69
N GLU A 53 6.09 30.95 -6.08
CA GLU A 53 5.40 31.19 -4.81
C GLU A 53 5.64 30.04 -3.84
N GLN A 54 5.60 30.35 -2.54
CA GLN A 54 5.66 29.38 -1.47
C GLN A 54 4.28 29.10 -0.86
N GLU A 55 4.13 27.93 -0.24
CA GLU A 55 2.93 27.54 0.51
C GLU A 55 1.62 27.74 -0.28
N VAL A 56 1.65 27.55 -1.58
CA VAL A 56 0.45 27.64 -2.43
C VAL A 56 -0.52 26.55 -2.03
N LYS A 57 -1.73 26.95 -1.66
CA LYS A 57 -2.78 26.01 -1.29
C LYS A 57 -3.25 25.22 -2.50
N ILE A 58 -2.90 23.96 -2.56
CA ILE A 58 -3.46 23.00 -3.51
C ILE A 58 -4.65 22.31 -2.82
N SER A 59 -5.83 22.45 -3.41
CA SER A 59 -7.03 21.78 -2.90
C SER A 59 -7.39 20.63 -3.83
N THR A 60 -7.62 19.45 -3.25
CA THR A 60 -8.25 18.37 -3.99
C THR A 60 -9.71 18.72 -4.24
N PRO A 61 -10.38 18.11 -5.24
CA PRO A 61 -11.84 18.21 -5.39
C PRO A 61 -12.59 17.82 -4.10
N GLN A 62 -11.94 17.02 -3.22
CA GLN A 62 -12.47 16.54 -1.95
C GLN A 62 -12.16 17.45 -0.75
N GLY A 63 -11.55 18.62 -0.99
CA GLY A 63 -11.25 19.59 0.06
C GLY A 63 -9.99 19.33 0.89
N LEU A 64 -9.21 18.26 0.62
CA LEU A 64 -7.90 18.06 1.22
C LEU A 64 -6.96 19.19 0.79
N LYS A 65 -6.31 19.79 1.76
CA LYS A 65 -5.36 20.89 1.54
C LYS A 65 -3.94 20.35 1.59
N ARG A 66 -3.14 20.67 0.58
CA ARG A 66 -1.70 20.41 0.53
C ARG A 66 -0.95 21.70 0.25
N TYR A 67 0.23 21.81 0.79
CA TYR A 67 1.07 23.00 0.66
C TYR A 67 2.46 22.56 0.21
N PRO A 68 2.79 22.67 -1.10
CA PRO A 68 4.16 22.48 -1.56
C PRO A 68 5.05 23.62 -1.07
N ASP A 69 6.34 23.30 -0.89
CA ASP A 69 7.32 24.30 -0.43
C ASP A 69 7.45 25.44 -1.43
N LEU A 70 7.60 25.13 -2.74
CA LEU A 70 7.67 26.10 -3.81
C LEU A 70 6.86 25.64 -5.04
N VAL A 71 6.25 26.61 -5.73
CA VAL A 71 5.48 26.39 -6.97
C VAL A 71 5.98 27.34 -8.06
N VAL A 72 6.34 26.78 -9.22
CA VAL A 72 6.77 27.53 -10.40
C VAL A 72 5.57 27.77 -11.31
N TRP A 73 5.10 29.01 -11.41
CA TRP A 73 3.99 29.39 -12.26
C TRP A 73 4.44 29.68 -13.69
N TYR A 74 3.87 28.94 -14.65
CA TYR A 74 3.99 29.32 -16.06
C TYR A 74 3.03 30.48 -16.40
N LYS A 75 1.79 30.40 -15.89
CA LYS A 75 0.77 31.47 -16.02
C LYS A 75 -0.20 31.39 -14.83
N LYS A 76 -0.33 32.46 -14.08
CA LYS A 76 -1.29 32.56 -12.97
C LYS A 76 -2.70 32.89 -13.44
N PRO A 77 -3.72 32.36 -12.78
CA PRO A 77 -3.71 31.30 -11.77
C PRO A 77 -3.81 29.89 -12.40
N ASP A 78 -3.72 29.77 -13.72
CA ASP A 78 -4.22 28.62 -14.48
C ASP A 78 -3.18 27.51 -14.71
N LYS A 79 -1.88 27.87 -14.78
CA LYS A 79 -0.86 26.91 -15.20
C LYS A 79 0.38 26.92 -14.32
N ILE A 80 0.57 25.81 -13.61
CA ILE A 80 1.78 25.53 -12.85
C ILE A 80 2.70 24.66 -13.69
N ALA A 81 3.98 25.02 -13.78
CA ALA A 81 4.99 24.27 -14.52
C ALA A 81 5.63 23.16 -13.67
N CYS A 82 5.95 23.46 -12.41
CA CYS A 82 6.66 22.53 -11.54
C CYS A 82 6.33 22.82 -10.09
N LEU A 83 6.32 21.75 -9.29
CA LEU A 83 6.29 21.78 -7.84
C LEU A 83 7.67 21.39 -7.32
N ILE A 84 8.17 22.06 -6.28
CA ILE A 84 9.47 21.76 -5.66
C ILE A 84 9.28 21.56 -4.16
N GLU A 85 9.73 20.41 -3.64
CA GLU A 85 9.91 20.16 -2.22
C GLU A 85 11.35 20.47 -1.85
N LEU A 86 11.55 21.45 -0.99
CA LEU A 86 12.86 21.95 -0.58
C LEU A 86 13.17 21.51 0.84
N LYS A 87 14.29 20.84 1.03
CA LYS A 87 14.70 20.28 2.32
C LYS A 87 16.10 20.77 2.72
N VAL A 88 16.40 20.62 4.00
CA VAL A 88 17.75 20.92 4.53
C VAL A 88 18.79 19.93 3.96
N PRO A 89 20.10 20.30 3.93
CA PRO A 89 21.15 19.51 3.28
C PRO A 89 21.29 18.06 3.73
N THR A 90 20.83 17.73 4.94
CA THR A 90 20.93 16.39 5.53
C THR A 90 19.88 15.41 5.05
N VAL A 91 18.83 15.88 4.36
CA VAL A 91 17.75 15.03 3.85
C VAL A 91 18.13 14.47 2.48
N ASP A 92 17.95 13.17 2.29
CA ASP A 92 18.18 12.56 0.98
C ASP A 92 17.03 12.90 0.02
N VAL A 93 17.37 13.49 -1.13
CA VAL A 93 16.41 13.84 -2.19
C VAL A 93 15.75 12.63 -2.85
N TYR A 94 16.31 11.44 -2.66
CA TYR A 94 15.75 10.17 -3.15
C TYR A 94 14.94 9.42 -2.10
N SER A 95 14.76 9.97 -0.89
CA SER A 95 13.97 9.30 0.14
C SER A 95 12.53 9.07 -0.35
N ASP A 96 12.03 7.87 -0.15
CA ASP A 96 10.70 7.45 -0.61
C ASP A 96 9.60 8.39 -0.10
N ASP A 97 9.71 8.85 1.15
CA ASP A 97 8.71 9.73 1.77
C ASP A 97 8.66 11.10 1.09
N LEU A 98 9.82 11.71 0.81
CA LEU A 98 9.90 13.01 0.16
C LEU A 98 9.41 12.96 -1.29
N VAL A 99 9.87 11.97 -2.04
CA VAL A 99 9.53 11.85 -3.46
C VAL A 99 8.06 11.48 -3.66
N ASN A 100 7.51 10.60 -2.81
CA ASN A 100 6.10 10.25 -2.85
C ASN A 100 5.20 11.42 -2.44
N ASP A 101 5.57 12.23 -1.44
CA ASP A 101 4.81 13.43 -1.05
C ASP A 101 4.79 14.47 -2.19
N ALA A 102 5.94 14.74 -2.82
CA ALA A 102 6.04 15.61 -3.98
C ALA A 102 5.20 15.12 -5.18
N LEU A 103 5.30 13.84 -5.51
CA LEU A 103 4.51 13.21 -6.57
C LEU A 103 3.01 13.29 -6.27
N GLN A 104 2.60 13.03 -5.05
CA GLN A 104 1.19 13.12 -4.62
C GLN A 104 0.65 14.54 -4.81
N LYS A 105 1.37 15.56 -4.33
CA LYS A 105 0.99 16.97 -4.49
C LYS A 105 0.90 17.36 -5.97
N ALA A 106 1.89 16.99 -6.78
CA ALA A 106 1.91 17.28 -8.22
C ALA A 106 0.76 16.59 -8.97
N THR A 107 0.46 15.32 -8.62
CA THR A 107 -0.63 14.56 -9.24
C THR A 107 -1.99 15.18 -8.94
N ILE A 108 -2.23 15.55 -7.68
CA ILE A 108 -3.49 16.17 -7.24
C ILE A 108 -3.74 17.49 -7.97
N ALA A 109 -2.69 18.29 -8.14
CA ALA A 109 -2.77 19.59 -8.79
C ALA A 109 -2.70 19.53 -10.33
N GLY A 110 -2.49 18.36 -10.92
CA GLY A 110 -2.31 18.24 -12.38
C GLY A 110 -1.00 18.86 -12.88
N ILE A 111 0.03 18.97 -12.03
CA ILE A 111 1.30 19.62 -12.35
C ILE A 111 2.18 18.65 -13.13
N PRO A 112 2.71 19.03 -14.32
CA PRO A 112 3.44 18.10 -15.19
C PRO A 112 4.81 17.67 -14.67
N PHE A 113 5.45 18.47 -13.82
CA PHE A 113 6.78 18.19 -13.27
C PHE A 113 6.82 18.43 -11.77
N PHE A 114 7.65 17.65 -11.06
CA PHE A 114 7.96 17.89 -9.65
C PHE A 114 9.45 17.65 -9.39
N ALA A 115 9.97 18.30 -8.36
CA ALA A 115 11.35 18.20 -7.97
C ALA A 115 11.50 18.06 -6.45
N ALA A 116 12.54 17.35 -6.03
CA ALA A 116 13.05 17.35 -4.66
C ALA A 116 14.44 17.99 -4.64
N TRP A 117 14.66 18.89 -3.69
CA TRP A 117 15.88 19.69 -3.61
C TRP A 117 16.36 19.82 -2.15
N ASN A 118 17.65 19.56 -1.91
CA ASN A 118 18.26 19.70 -0.58
C ASN A 118 19.49 20.61 -0.56
N LEU A 119 19.59 21.59 -1.46
CA LEU A 119 20.74 22.46 -1.76
C LEU A 119 21.88 21.74 -2.48
N ASN A 120 22.31 20.58 -1.99
CA ASN A 120 23.41 19.82 -2.58
C ASN A 120 23.02 19.16 -3.89
N LYS A 121 21.77 18.70 -3.96
CA LYS A 121 21.23 17.97 -5.12
C LYS A 121 19.81 18.42 -5.42
N LEU A 122 19.49 18.48 -6.70
CA LEU A 122 18.10 18.56 -7.16
C LEU A 122 17.84 17.42 -8.13
N VAL A 123 16.68 16.80 -7.98
CA VAL A 123 16.18 15.81 -8.92
C VAL A 123 14.84 16.25 -9.47
N LEU A 124 14.68 16.18 -10.79
CA LEU A 124 13.47 16.54 -11.51
C LEU A 124 12.82 15.30 -12.10
N TRP A 125 11.51 15.17 -11.88
CA TRP A 125 10.70 14.09 -12.42
C TRP A 125 9.54 14.62 -13.26
N GLU A 126 9.10 13.78 -14.20
CA GLU A 126 7.85 13.94 -14.90
C GLU A 126 6.71 13.28 -14.13
N THR A 127 5.64 14.02 -13.83
CA THR A 127 4.50 13.52 -13.04
C THR A 127 3.68 12.48 -13.81
N PHE A 128 3.38 12.74 -15.08
CA PHE A 128 2.46 11.94 -15.89
C PHE A 128 3.22 11.20 -17.00
N LYS A 129 3.98 10.16 -16.65
CA LYS A 129 4.65 9.27 -17.59
C LYS A 129 4.06 7.86 -17.46
N PRO A 130 3.19 7.42 -18.36
CA PRO A 130 2.50 6.14 -18.26
C PRO A 130 3.45 4.95 -18.27
N GLY A 131 3.08 3.88 -17.54
CA GLY A 131 3.76 2.57 -17.61
C GLY A 131 5.16 2.50 -17.02
N THR A 132 5.60 3.53 -16.28
CA THR A 132 6.97 3.60 -15.75
C THR A 132 6.99 3.72 -14.23
N GLY A 133 7.97 3.05 -13.59
CA GLY A 133 8.26 3.24 -12.17
C GLY A 133 8.76 4.65 -11.87
N LEU A 134 8.80 5.02 -10.59
CA LEU A 134 9.22 6.36 -10.15
C LEU A 134 10.63 6.73 -10.66
N LEU A 135 11.56 5.79 -10.61
CA LEU A 135 12.94 6.03 -11.08
C LEU A 135 13.01 6.30 -12.59
N ASP A 136 12.14 5.68 -13.38
CA ASP A 136 12.09 5.85 -14.83
C ASP A 136 11.45 7.17 -15.26
N ARG A 137 10.75 7.86 -14.34
CA ARG A 137 10.19 9.20 -14.54
C ARG A 137 11.21 10.30 -14.32
N ARG A 138 12.38 9.97 -13.78
CA ARG A 138 13.45 10.94 -13.58
C ARG A 138 13.92 11.49 -14.91
N LEU A 139 13.85 12.83 -15.04
CA LEU A 139 14.31 13.54 -16.22
C LEU A 139 15.77 13.91 -16.12
N LYS A 140 16.15 14.49 -14.98
CA LYS A 140 17.52 14.94 -14.75
C LYS A 140 17.80 15.04 -13.26
N HIS A 141 19.07 14.89 -12.88
CA HIS A 141 19.53 15.27 -11.56
C HIS A 141 20.76 16.18 -11.68
N TRP A 142 20.98 17.00 -10.68
CA TRP A 142 22.12 17.90 -10.57
C TRP A 142 22.77 17.72 -9.21
N ASP A 143 24.09 17.61 -9.21
CA ASP A 143 24.95 17.83 -8.05
C ASP A 143 25.36 19.30 -8.08
N ILE A 144 25.05 20.08 -7.04
CA ILE A 144 25.11 21.55 -7.09
C ILE A 144 26.30 22.07 -6.32
N VAL A 145 26.36 21.74 -5.03
CA VAL A 145 27.36 22.21 -4.09
C VAL A 145 27.43 21.27 -2.89
N ASP A 146 28.52 21.26 -2.15
CA ASP A 146 28.64 20.49 -0.90
C ASP A 146 28.39 21.41 0.30
N VAL A 147 27.14 21.51 0.72
CA VAL A 147 26.67 22.28 1.87
C VAL A 147 26.34 21.35 3.01
N LYS A 148 26.92 21.58 4.17
CA LYS A 148 26.68 20.77 5.38
C LYS A 148 25.62 21.38 6.28
N LEU A 149 25.60 22.69 6.39
CA LEU A 149 24.66 23.44 7.23
C LEU A 149 23.86 24.42 6.38
N THR A 150 22.59 24.59 6.68
CA THR A 150 21.71 25.56 5.98
C THR A 150 22.28 26.99 6.03
N ALA A 151 22.96 27.36 7.11
CA ALA A 151 23.62 28.67 7.27
C ALA A 151 24.76 28.91 6.24
N ASP A 152 25.35 27.86 5.68
CA ASP A 152 26.43 27.98 4.68
C ASP A 152 25.95 28.68 3.39
N VAL A 153 24.64 28.73 3.16
CA VAL A 153 24.02 29.43 2.03
C VAL A 153 24.34 30.93 1.99
N GLU A 154 24.71 31.52 3.14
CA GLU A 154 25.12 32.93 3.21
C GLU A 154 26.57 33.17 2.76
N LYS A 155 27.37 32.13 2.55
CA LYS A 155 28.72 32.26 2.01
C LYS A 155 28.64 32.69 0.53
N PRO A 156 29.39 33.76 0.13
CA PRO A 156 29.26 34.31 -1.23
C PRO A 156 29.55 33.32 -2.36
N GLU A 157 30.44 32.36 -2.13
CA GLU A 157 30.76 31.31 -3.10
C GLU A 157 29.60 30.31 -3.24
N ILE A 158 28.95 29.93 -2.15
CA ILE A 158 27.78 29.04 -2.13
C ILE A 158 26.58 29.73 -2.78
N GLU A 159 26.30 30.99 -2.39
CA GLU A 159 25.25 31.78 -3.00
C GLU A 159 25.38 31.88 -4.51
N ARG A 160 26.62 32.17 -5.00
CA ARG A 160 26.90 32.24 -6.45
C ARG A 160 26.65 30.91 -7.14
N ALA A 161 27.10 29.79 -6.55
CA ALA A 161 26.89 28.45 -7.11
C ALA A 161 25.40 28.10 -7.19
N ILE A 162 24.63 28.35 -6.13
CA ILE A 162 23.19 28.09 -6.11
C ILE A 162 22.45 28.98 -7.12
N LYS A 163 22.79 30.27 -7.22
CA LYS A 163 22.16 31.17 -8.22
C LYS A 163 22.45 30.75 -9.65
N ALA A 164 23.69 30.32 -9.94
CA ALA A 164 24.05 29.79 -11.25
C ALA A 164 23.24 28.52 -11.58
N PHE A 165 23.13 27.63 -10.62
CA PHE A 165 22.32 26.42 -10.74
C PHE A 165 20.83 26.74 -10.94
N ILE A 166 20.25 27.68 -10.19
CA ILE A 166 18.83 28.08 -10.37
C ILE A 166 18.59 28.54 -11.81
N LEU A 167 19.49 29.29 -12.42
CA LEU A 167 19.37 29.71 -13.81
C LEU A 167 19.38 28.49 -14.75
N GLU A 168 20.31 27.56 -14.55
CA GLU A 168 20.36 26.33 -15.34
C GLU A 168 19.08 25.52 -15.20
N PHE A 169 18.64 25.24 -13.95
CA PHE A 169 17.43 24.50 -13.68
C PHE A 169 16.19 25.09 -14.32
N LEU A 170 15.96 26.40 -14.15
CA LEU A 170 14.80 27.08 -14.72
C LEU A 170 14.84 27.10 -16.25
N THR A 171 16.03 27.21 -16.85
CA THR A 171 16.20 27.14 -18.31
C THR A 171 15.86 25.74 -18.85
N GLU A 172 16.34 24.71 -18.20
CA GLU A 172 16.04 23.32 -18.54
C GLU A 172 14.53 23.01 -18.34
N LEU A 173 13.97 23.44 -17.20
CA LEU A 173 12.53 23.28 -16.93
C LEU A 173 11.69 23.95 -18.02
N ALA A 174 12.06 25.14 -18.45
CA ALA A 174 11.38 25.83 -19.56
C ALA A 174 11.42 25.02 -20.87
N SER A 175 12.56 24.37 -21.14
CA SER A 175 12.72 23.48 -22.30
C SER A 175 11.79 22.26 -22.21
N PHE A 176 11.76 21.59 -21.06
CA PHE A 176 10.89 20.44 -20.82
C PHE A 176 9.41 20.84 -20.90
N TYR A 177 9.05 21.95 -20.26
CA TYR A 177 7.66 22.44 -20.26
C TYR A 177 7.16 22.79 -21.66
N LYS A 178 7.97 23.45 -22.49
CA LYS A 178 7.63 23.76 -23.88
C LYS A 178 7.38 22.52 -24.75
N ARG A 179 8.11 21.43 -24.50
CA ARG A 179 7.88 20.13 -25.18
C ARG A 179 6.57 19.47 -24.77
N LYS A 180 6.05 19.79 -23.58
CA LYS A 180 4.82 19.23 -23.00
C LYS A 180 3.58 20.09 -23.22
N LEU A 181 3.73 21.33 -23.72
CA LEU A 181 2.56 22.11 -24.09
C LEU A 181 1.77 21.35 -25.17
N PRO A 182 0.45 21.14 -24.98
CA PRO A 182 -0.34 20.37 -25.92
C PRO A 182 -0.27 21.03 -27.30
N ARG A 183 0.16 20.26 -28.30
CA ARG A 183 -0.15 20.60 -29.67
C ARG A 183 -1.65 20.44 -29.84
N PRO A 184 -2.36 21.34 -30.55
CA PRO A 184 -3.83 21.30 -30.65
C PRO A 184 -4.38 20.08 -31.41
N GLU A 185 -3.56 19.14 -31.84
CA GLU A 185 -3.95 18.02 -32.68
C GLU A 185 -4.01 16.71 -31.88
N LEU A 186 -5.22 16.18 -31.84
CA LEU A 186 -5.61 14.82 -31.38
C LEU A 186 -5.13 14.37 -29.99
N TYR A 187 -5.97 14.66 -29.00
CA TYR A 187 -5.98 13.88 -27.77
C TYR A 187 -6.61 12.49 -28.02
N VAL A 188 -5.82 11.56 -28.50
CA VAL A 188 -6.00 10.18 -28.11
C VAL A 188 -5.43 10.11 -26.69
N LEU A 189 -6.29 9.96 -25.67
CA LEU A 189 -5.83 9.71 -24.32
C LEU A 189 -4.92 8.47 -24.39
N PRO A 190 -3.62 8.58 -24.03
CA PRO A 190 -2.78 7.39 -24.00
C PRO A 190 -3.41 6.37 -23.04
N GLU A 191 -3.42 5.10 -23.43
CA GLU A 191 -3.83 4.03 -22.52
C GLU A 191 -3.02 4.17 -21.24
N LEU A 192 -3.73 4.28 -20.10
CA LEU A 192 -3.09 4.36 -18.79
C LEU A 192 -2.77 2.95 -18.33
N TYR A 193 -1.51 2.74 -17.96
CA TYR A 193 -1.08 1.50 -17.30
C TYR A 193 -1.05 1.70 -15.78
N PRO A 194 -1.42 0.68 -14.99
CA PRO A 194 -1.30 0.72 -13.53
C PRO A 194 0.12 1.05 -13.09
N ASP A 195 0.24 2.10 -12.30
CA ASP A 195 1.51 2.65 -11.85
C ASP A 195 1.37 3.25 -10.44
N ASP A 196 2.42 3.91 -9.97
CA ASP A 196 2.42 4.57 -8.66
C ASP A 196 1.36 5.68 -8.57
N ILE A 197 0.98 6.31 -9.69
CA ILE A 197 -0.11 7.31 -9.73
C ILE A 197 -1.45 6.65 -9.42
N MET A 198 -1.71 5.47 -10.01
CA MET A 198 -2.92 4.72 -9.70
C MET A 198 -2.98 4.35 -8.21
N VAL A 199 -1.86 3.90 -7.62
CA VAL A 199 -1.79 3.60 -6.18
C VAL A 199 -2.12 4.83 -5.34
N LEU A 200 -1.57 6.00 -5.68
CA LEU A 200 -1.86 7.25 -4.98
C LEU A 200 -3.34 7.66 -5.09
N ARG A 201 -3.94 7.50 -6.27
CA ARG A 201 -5.37 7.76 -6.48
C ARG A 201 -6.25 6.81 -5.67
N LEU A 202 -5.91 5.52 -5.66
CA LEU A 202 -6.62 4.53 -4.85
C LEU A 202 -6.52 4.85 -3.35
N ARG A 203 -5.34 5.25 -2.85
CA ARG A 203 -5.17 5.71 -1.46
C ARG A 203 -6.00 6.95 -1.16
N SER A 204 -5.95 7.95 -2.03
CA SER A 204 -6.78 9.16 -1.89
C SER A 204 -8.27 8.83 -1.86
N ALA A 205 -8.72 7.87 -2.66
CA ALA A 205 -10.10 7.39 -2.63
C ALA A 205 -10.43 6.71 -1.30
N VAL A 206 -9.52 5.88 -0.76
CA VAL A 206 -9.71 5.30 0.60
C VAL A 206 -9.87 6.40 1.63
N ASP A 207 -8.95 7.39 1.66
CA ASP A 207 -8.96 8.49 2.63
C ASP A 207 -10.20 9.39 2.52
N THR A 208 -10.85 9.42 1.36
CA THR A 208 -12.10 10.15 1.17
C THR A 208 -13.31 9.31 1.54
N LEU A 209 -13.31 8.03 1.15
CA LEU A 209 -14.47 7.15 1.31
C LEU A 209 -14.66 6.65 2.75
N TYR A 210 -13.56 6.47 3.52
CA TYR A 210 -13.70 5.95 4.88
C TYR A 210 -14.43 6.93 5.81
N ILE A 211 -14.32 8.24 5.59
CA ILE A 211 -14.94 9.27 6.46
C ILE A 211 -16.47 9.10 6.53
N PRO A 212 -17.23 9.14 5.41
CA PRO A 212 -18.68 8.93 5.47
C PRO A 212 -19.05 7.53 5.98
N VAL A 213 -18.23 6.50 5.72
CA VAL A 213 -18.47 5.14 6.23
C VAL A 213 -18.29 5.11 7.76
N SER A 214 -17.23 5.73 8.30
CA SER A 214 -16.99 5.83 9.75
C SER A 214 -18.13 6.58 10.44
N LEU A 215 -18.56 7.71 9.90
CA LEU A 215 -19.71 8.47 10.42
C LEU A 215 -21.01 7.66 10.42
N TYR A 216 -21.25 6.89 9.36
CA TYR A 216 -22.39 5.99 9.31
C TYR A 216 -22.32 4.92 10.41
N ILE A 217 -21.16 4.29 10.58
CA ILE A 217 -20.96 3.26 11.60
C ILE A 217 -21.17 3.83 13.00
N LEU A 218 -20.61 5.01 13.30
CA LEU A 218 -20.77 5.70 14.58
C LEU A 218 -22.24 6.01 14.89
N LYS A 219 -22.99 6.45 13.90
CA LYS A 219 -24.44 6.67 14.06
C LYS A 219 -25.18 5.37 14.28
N LYS A 220 -24.88 4.34 13.48
CA LYS A 220 -25.57 3.04 13.51
C LYS A 220 -25.37 2.32 14.84
N LYS A 221 -24.20 2.40 15.47
CA LYS A 221 -23.93 1.79 16.78
C LYS A 221 -24.85 2.33 17.88
N GLU A 222 -25.20 3.61 17.82
CA GLU A 222 -26.08 4.24 18.81
C GLU A 222 -27.54 3.78 18.66
N GLU A 223 -27.95 3.46 17.43
CA GLU A 223 -29.32 3.09 17.07
C GLU A 223 -29.57 1.57 17.13
N ASP A 224 -28.53 0.75 17.00
CA ASP A 224 -28.66 -0.70 16.77
C ASP A 224 -27.63 -1.51 17.60
N ARG A 225 -28.13 -2.09 18.70
CA ARG A 225 -27.30 -2.92 19.59
C ARG A 225 -26.86 -4.24 18.95
N ASP A 226 -27.65 -4.82 18.04
CA ASP A 226 -27.29 -6.04 17.33
C ASP A 226 -26.11 -5.76 16.39
N PHE A 227 -26.11 -4.62 15.72
CA PHE A 227 -24.98 -4.16 14.92
C PHE A 227 -23.70 -4.01 15.77
N LEU A 228 -23.79 -3.39 16.95
CA LEU A 228 -22.63 -3.23 17.85
C LEU A 228 -22.08 -4.59 18.29
N SER A 229 -22.95 -5.54 18.61
CA SER A 229 -22.54 -6.91 18.96
C SER A 229 -21.78 -7.59 17.81
N LYS A 230 -22.28 -7.44 16.57
CA LYS A 230 -21.63 -7.98 15.38
C LYS A 230 -20.28 -7.32 15.07
N VAL A 231 -20.15 -6.01 15.35
CA VAL A 231 -18.87 -5.31 15.25
C VAL A 231 -17.87 -5.89 16.24
N ALA A 232 -18.28 -6.04 17.52
CA ALA A 232 -17.42 -6.61 18.55
C ALA A 232 -16.99 -8.04 18.21
N GLU A 233 -17.93 -8.87 17.75
CA GLU A 233 -17.63 -10.24 17.29
C GLU A 233 -16.66 -10.24 16.10
N TRP A 234 -16.84 -9.33 15.16
CA TRP A 234 -15.94 -9.21 14.01
C TRP A 234 -14.52 -8.85 14.45
N PHE A 235 -14.33 -7.91 15.40
CA PHE A 235 -13.00 -7.59 15.95
C PHE A 235 -12.36 -8.79 16.61
N VAL A 236 -13.13 -9.54 17.42
CA VAL A 236 -12.67 -10.76 18.07
C VAL A 236 -12.21 -11.79 17.03
N ASN A 237 -13.02 -11.98 15.96
CA ASN A 237 -12.70 -12.93 14.89
C ASN A 237 -11.47 -12.50 14.07
N GLN A 238 -11.10 -11.21 14.09
CA GLN A 238 -9.84 -10.73 13.50
C GLN A 238 -8.65 -10.84 14.47
N GLY A 239 -8.85 -11.33 15.69
CA GLY A 239 -7.82 -11.36 16.73
C GLY A 239 -7.48 -9.97 17.29
N TRP A 240 -8.40 -9.01 17.20
CA TRP A 240 -8.21 -7.64 17.69
C TRP A 240 -9.03 -7.37 18.93
N ILE A 241 -8.49 -6.48 19.78
CA ILE A 241 -9.22 -5.99 20.96
C ILE A 241 -10.23 -4.93 20.45
N PHE A 242 -11.47 -5.07 20.88
CA PHE A 242 -12.52 -4.06 20.66
C PHE A 242 -12.70 -3.25 21.95
N SER A 243 -12.41 -1.96 21.88
CA SER A 243 -12.49 -1.01 23.01
C SER A 243 -13.64 -0.02 22.89
N ASP A 244 -14.48 -0.15 21.86
CA ASP A 244 -15.58 0.78 21.52
C ASP A 244 -15.09 2.23 21.33
N SER A 245 -13.86 2.39 20.84
CA SER A 245 -13.22 3.68 20.57
C SER A 245 -13.50 4.18 19.15
N GLU A 246 -13.37 5.48 18.92
CA GLU A 246 -13.44 6.04 17.56
C GLU A 246 -12.41 5.39 16.62
N GLU A 247 -11.22 5.06 17.14
CA GLU A 247 -10.17 4.40 16.36
C GLU A 247 -10.60 3.00 15.88
N ASP A 248 -11.39 2.27 16.66
CA ASP A 248 -11.93 0.97 16.24
C ASP A 248 -12.91 1.13 15.07
N TYR A 249 -13.78 2.12 15.11
CA TYR A 249 -14.74 2.37 14.03
C TYR A 249 -14.07 2.91 12.76
N ASP A 250 -13.04 3.74 12.90
CA ASP A 250 -12.22 4.16 11.78
C ASP A 250 -11.49 2.98 11.14
N ARG A 251 -10.97 2.06 11.94
CA ARG A 251 -10.36 0.81 11.45
C ARG A 251 -11.37 -0.05 10.70
N LEU A 252 -12.57 -0.23 11.25
CA LEU A 252 -13.65 -0.97 10.60
C LEU A 252 -14.03 -0.35 9.25
N ALA A 253 -14.24 0.97 9.23
CA ALA A 253 -14.58 1.72 8.03
C ALA A 253 -13.51 1.59 6.94
N ARG A 254 -12.23 1.73 7.30
CA ARG A 254 -11.12 1.55 6.37
C ARG A 254 -11.08 0.14 5.79
N GLN A 255 -11.29 -0.89 6.61
CA GLN A 255 -11.33 -2.28 6.12
C GLN A 255 -12.47 -2.50 5.11
N ALA A 256 -13.66 -1.99 5.37
CA ALA A 256 -14.79 -2.08 4.45
C ALA A 256 -14.48 -1.38 3.10
N VAL A 257 -13.87 -0.21 3.16
CA VAL A 257 -13.47 0.55 1.95
C VAL A 257 -12.34 -0.16 1.19
N TYR A 258 -11.34 -0.70 1.87
CA TYR A 258 -10.26 -1.46 1.23
C TYR A 258 -10.80 -2.68 0.48
N LEU A 259 -11.72 -3.43 1.08
CA LEU A 259 -12.33 -4.59 0.43
C LEU A 259 -13.12 -4.18 -0.82
N LEU A 260 -13.92 -3.11 -0.74
CA LEU A 260 -14.66 -2.60 -1.89
C LEU A 260 -13.73 -2.18 -3.03
N ILE A 261 -12.68 -1.42 -2.73
CA ILE A 261 -11.71 -0.97 -3.73
C ILE A 261 -10.97 -2.17 -4.35
N ASN A 262 -10.61 -3.17 -3.54
CA ASN A 262 -9.99 -4.39 -4.04
C ASN A 262 -10.91 -5.14 -5.01
N LYS A 263 -12.20 -5.26 -4.72
CA LYS A 263 -13.18 -5.87 -5.63
C LYS A 263 -13.29 -5.10 -6.94
N LEU A 264 -13.37 -3.76 -6.89
CA LEU A 264 -13.41 -2.91 -8.08
C LEU A 264 -12.15 -3.06 -8.93
N LEU A 265 -10.99 -3.04 -8.29
CA LEU A 265 -9.70 -3.19 -8.95
C LEU A 265 -9.56 -4.59 -9.58
N PHE A 266 -9.86 -5.64 -8.83
CA PHE A 266 -9.76 -7.01 -9.31
C PHE A 266 -10.76 -7.30 -10.45
N TYR A 267 -11.98 -6.75 -10.38
CA TYR A 267 -12.92 -6.84 -11.49
C TYR A 267 -12.35 -6.21 -12.77
N ASN A 268 -11.68 -5.06 -12.68
CA ASN A 268 -11.02 -4.43 -13.83
C ASN A 268 -9.87 -5.30 -14.40
N VAL A 269 -9.14 -6.00 -13.54
CA VAL A 269 -8.13 -7.00 -13.98
C VAL A 269 -8.81 -8.14 -14.75
N LEU A 270 -9.88 -8.73 -14.19
CA LEU A 270 -10.64 -9.79 -14.86
C LEU A 270 -11.23 -9.31 -16.19
N ARG A 271 -11.81 -8.10 -16.20
CA ARG A 271 -12.37 -7.48 -17.40
C ARG A 271 -11.37 -7.44 -18.54
N SER A 272 -10.16 -6.98 -18.26
CA SER A 272 -9.10 -6.87 -19.27
C SER A 272 -8.67 -8.22 -19.81
N LYS A 273 -8.65 -9.27 -18.97
CA LYS A 273 -8.23 -10.61 -19.36
C LYS A 273 -9.34 -11.42 -20.06
N PHE A 274 -10.57 -11.34 -19.56
CA PHE A 274 -11.71 -12.11 -20.08
C PHE A 274 -12.61 -11.32 -21.02
N LYS A 275 -12.21 -10.09 -21.40
CA LYS A 275 -13.00 -9.17 -22.27
C LYS A 275 -14.43 -8.96 -21.74
N LEU A 276 -14.54 -8.82 -20.40
CA LEU A 276 -15.82 -8.52 -19.76
C LEU A 276 -16.22 -7.07 -20.00
N GLU A 277 -17.52 -6.79 -19.84
CA GLU A 277 -18.00 -5.42 -19.90
C GLU A 277 -17.44 -4.58 -18.74
N PRO A 278 -17.06 -3.31 -19.01
CA PRO A 278 -16.67 -2.40 -17.95
C PRO A 278 -17.85 -2.15 -17.00
N ILE A 279 -17.56 -1.77 -15.75
CA ILE A 279 -18.57 -1.16 -14.89
C ILE A 279 -18.96 0.14 -15.58
N ASP A 280 -20.13 0.16 -16.20
CA ASP A 280 -20.51 1.27 -17.08
C ASP A 280 -20.74 2.53 -16.25
N VAL A 281 -19.95 3.56 -16.55
CA VAL A 281 -20.07 4.87 -15.89
C VAL A 281 -21.43 5.49 -16.17
N ILE A 282 -21.99 5.26 -17.36
CA ILE A 282 -23.33 5.76 -17.74
C ILE A 282 -24.40 5.03 -16.91
N ASP A 283 -24.27 3.71 -16.74
CA ASP A 283 -25.18 2.90 -15.95
C ASP A 283 -25.24 3.33 -14.48
N VAL A 284 -24.14 3.87 -13.94
CA VAL A 284 -24.08 4.37 -12.56
C VAL A 284 -24.26 5.89 -12.44
N SER A 285 -24.29 6.64 -13.54
CA SER A 285 -24.34 8.11 -13.50
C SER A 285 -25.61 8.67 -12.87
N GLY A 286 -26.75 8.03 -13.09
CA GLY A 286 -28.05 8.44 -12.53
C GLY A 286 -28.28 8.01 -11.08
N ILE A 287 -27.42 7.19 -10.51
CA ILE A 287 -27.55 6.67 -9.15
C ILE A 287 -27.17 7.77 -8.14
N THR A 288 -28.00 7.99 -7.13
CA THR A 288 -27.76 8.98 -6.07
C THR A 288 -27.66 8.35 -4.69
N THR A 289 -28.06 7.10 -4.53
CA THR A 289 -28.03 6.39 -3.24
C THR A 289 -27.00 5.27 -3.24
N GLY A 290 -26.38 5.08 -2.06
CA GLY A 290 -25.38 4.03 -1.87
C GLY A 290 -25.96 2.63 -1.99
N GLU A 291 -27.21 2.42 -1.58
CA GLU A 291 -27.89 1.13 -1.70
C GLU A 291 -28.09 0.73 -3.17
N GLU A 292 -28.52 1.66 -4.02
CA GLU A 292 -28.68 1.40 -5.44
C GLU A 292 -27.33 1.13 -6.11
N LEU A 293 -26.29 1.92 -5.77
CA LEU A 293 -24.94 1.70 -6.27
C LEU A 293 -24.44 0.31 -5.88
N LYS A 294 -24.62 -0.10 -4.63
CA LYS A 294 -24.25 -1.43 -4.14
C LYS A 294 -24.96 -2.55 -4.92
N LYS A 295 -26.26 -2.44 -5.13
CA LYS A 295 -27.03 -3.40 -5.95
C LYS A 295 -26.52 -3.46 -7.39
N ARG A 296 -26.13 -2.33 -7.96
CA ARG A 296 -25.58 -2.26 -9.32
C ARG A 296 -24.21 -2.93 -9.40
N LEU A 297 -23.30 -2.63 -8.48
CA LEU A 297 -21.98 -3.24 -8.41
C LEU A 297 -22.05 -4.76 -8.22
N GLN A 298 -23.03 -5.24 -7.44
CA GLN A 298 -23.21 -6.68 -7.20
C GLN A 298 -23.44 -7.47 -8.49
N LYS A 299 -24.07 -6.89 -9.53
CA LYS A 299 -24.21 -7.56 -10.83
C LYS A 299 -22.85 -7.89 -11.46
N TYR A 300 -21.91 -6.96 -11.38
CA TYR A 300 -20.57 -7.14 -11.90
C TYR A 300 -19.76 -8.13 -11.04
N PHE A 301 -19.87 -8.03 -9.72
CA PHE A 301 -19.22 -8.95 -8.79
C PHE A 301 -19.73 -10.39 -8.95
N ASN A 302 -21.02 -10.58 -9.21
CA ASN A 302 -21.59 -11.90 -9.52
C ASN A 302 -20.99 -12.52 -10.77
N THR A 303 -20.51 -11.72 -11.73
CA THR A 303 -19.76 -12.24 -12.88
C THR A 303 -18.42 -12.83 -12.45
N GLY A 304 -17.69 -12.14 -11.56
CA GLY A 304 -16.47 -12.66 -10.96
C GLY A 304 -16.68 -13.96 -10.19
N ILE A 305 -17.79 -14.06 -9.44
CA ILE A 305 -18.17 -15.29 -8.73
C ILE A 305 -18.40 -16.44 -9.70
N ARG A 306 -19.13 -16.22 -10.80
CA ARG A 306 -19.37 -17.25 -11.83
C ARG A 306 -18.11 -17.71 -12.54
N LEU A 307 -17.09 -16.85 -12.63
CA LEU A 307 -15.79 -17.19 -13.16
C LEU A 307 -14.92 -18.01 -12.19
N GLY A 308 -15.43 -18.32 -10.99
CA GLY A 308 -14.70 -19.09 -9.99
C GLY A 308 -13.95 -18.26 -8.93
N TYR A 309 -14.03 -16.91 -8.97
CA TYR A 309 -13.40 -16.01 -8.00
C TYR A 309 -14.33 -15.62 -6.85
N GLY A 310 -15.13 -16.59 -6.40
CA GLY A 310 -16.12 -16.38 -5.34
C GLY A 310 -15.53 -15.85 -4.04
N ILE A 311 -14.38 -16.32 -3.67
CA ILE A 311 -13.67 -15.91 -2.45
C ILE A 311 -13.40 -14.39 -2.46
N ILE A 312 -12.92 -13.84 -3.59
CA ILE A 312 -12.61 -12.41 -3.72
C ILE A 312 -13.88 -11.56 -3.71
N PHE A 313 -14.96 -12.05 -4.35
CA PHE A 313 -16.19 -11.28 -4.51
C PHE A 313 -17.28 -11.62 -3.48
N ALA A 314 -17.13 -12.70 -2.71
CA ALA A 314 -18.09 -13.08 -1.69
C ALA A 314 -18.22 -12.01 -0.60
N ALA A 315 -19.46 -11.82 -0.15
CA ALA A 315 -19.75 -10.88 0.92
C ALA A 315 -19.58 -11.53 2.30
N ASP A 316 -19.09 -10.73 3.25
CA ASP A 316 -19.09 -11.05 4.67
C ASP A 316 -19.73 -9.92 5.49
N PHE A 317 -19.45 -9.86 6.80
CA PHE A 317 -19.96 -8.82 7.67
C PHE A 317 -19.61 -7.40 7.16
N LEU A 318 -18.39 -7.17 6.65
CA LEU A 318 -17.98 -5.83 6.18
C LEU A 318 -18.84 -5.34 5.00
N GLU A 319 -19.26 -6.25 4.13
CA GLU A 319 -20.16 -5.89 3.05
C GLU A 319 -21.63 -5.71 3.49
N THR A 320 -21.98 -6.07 4.72
CA THR A 320 -23.31 -5.68 5.27
C THR A 320 -23.35 -4.19 5.58
N ILE A 321 -22.20 -3.56 5.83
CA ILE A 321 -22.08 -2.11 5.98
C ILE A 321 -22.49 -1.45 4.65
N PRO A 322 -23.49 -0.57 4.65
CA PRO A 322 -23.94 0.07 3.42
C PRO A 322 -22.92 1.08 2.92
N ILE A 323 -23.00 1.39 1.63
CA ILE A 323 -22.30 2.54 1.06
C ILE A 323 -23.15 3.77 1.44
N PRO A 324 -22.60 4.75 2.19
CA PRO A 324 -23.32 6.00 2.46
C PRO A 324 -23.56 6.80 1.16
N ASP A 325 -24.66 7.54 1.11
CA ASP A 325 -25.02 8.34 -0.08
C ASP A 325 -23.93 9.38 -0.40
N GLU A 326 -23.27 9.92 0.61
CA GLU A 326 -22.16 10.86 0.49
C GLU A 326 -20.92 10.27 -0.18
N ALA A 327 -20.78 8.94 -0.19
CA ALA A 327 -19.67 8.22 -0.83
C ALA A 327 -19.93 7.93 -2.32
N VAL A 328 -21.16 8.09 -2.80
CA VAL A 328 -21.59 7.65 -4.14
C VAL A 328 -20.83 8.36 -5.25
N ASP A 329 -20.69 9.68 -5.18
CA ASP A 329 -20.03 10.46 -6.24
C ASP A 329 -18.54 10.15 -6.32
N GLU A 330 -17.88 9.93 -5.20
CA GLU A 330 -16.47 9.54 -5.18
C GLU A 330 -16.28 8.14 -5.77
N LEU A 331 -17.14 7.19 -5.45
CA LEU A 331 -17.11 5.83 -6.02
C LEU A 331 -17.35 5.86 -7.53
N LYS A 332 -18.29 6.66 -8.03
CA LYS A 332 -18.49 6.85 -9.47
C LYS A 332 -17.25 7.39 -10.16
N ARG A 333 -16.61 8.39 -9.52
CA ARG A 333 -15.37 8.97 -10.03
C ARG A 333 -14.26 7.92 -10.09
N LEU A 334 -14.09 7.14 -9.00
CA LEU A 334 -13.11 6.06 -8.95
C LEU A 334 -13.35 5.00 -10.03
N ILE A 335 -14.60 4.57 -10.23
CA ILE A 335 -14.99 3.62 -11.29
C ILE A 335 -14.59 4.17 -12.66
N GLY A 336 -14.94 5.43 -12.93
CA GLY A 336 -14.58 6.09 -14.19
C GLY A 336 -13.07 6.21 -14.42
N GLU A 337 -12.31 6.40 -13.35
CA GLU A 337 -10.85 6.43 -13.42
C GLU A 337 -10.27 5.03 -13.66
N LEU A 338 -10.73 4.01 -12.93
CA LEU A 338 -10.27 2.62 -13.11
C LEU A 338 -10.54 2.10 -14.52
N ASN A 339 -11.66 2.51 -15.14
CA ASN A 339 -12.00 2.12 -16.50
C ASN A 339 -11.02 2.62 -17.56
N LYS A 340 -10.23 3.65 -17.27
CA LYS A 340 -9.20 4.19 -18.16
C LYS A 340 -7.91 3.36 -18.20
N TYR A 341 -7.72 2.47 -17.22
CA TYR A 341 -6.52 1.65 -17.14
C TYR A 341 -6.66 0.36 -17.94
N ASN A 342 -5.62 0.05 -18.71
CA ASN A 342 -5.49 -1.22 -19.41
C ASN A 342 -4.66 -2.19 -18.55
N PHE A 343 -5.26 -3.30 -18.13
CA PHE A 343 -4.60 -4.35 -17.36
C PHE A 343 -4.18 -5.55 -18.21
N SER A 344 -4.48 -5.57 -19.52
CA SER A 344 -4.26 -6.73 -20.39
C SER A 344 -2.79 -7.05 -20.63
N GLU A 345 -1.95 -6.02 -20.71
CA GLU A 345 -0.53 -6.13 -21.05
C GLU A 345 0.41 -6.06 -19.84
N ILE A 346 -0.16 -5.95 -18.63
CA ILE A 346 0.60 -5.74 -17.42
C ILE A 346 1.05 -7.06 -16.83
N GLY A 347 2.32 -7.13 -16.45
CA GLY A 347 2.86 -8.25 -15.70
C GLY A 347 2.16 -8.41 -14.34
N TYR A 348 1.87 -9.66 -13.99
CA TYR A 348 1.18 -10.01 -12.74
C TYR A 348 1.86 -9.45 -11.48
N ASP A 349 3.19 -9.29 -11.51
CA ASP A 349 3.94 -8.71 -10.38
C ASP A 349 3.61 -7.23 -10.12
N ILE A 350 3.24 -6.48 -11.16
CA ILE A 350 2.83 -5.07 -11.03
C ILE A 350 1.45 -4.98 -10.39
N ILE A 351 0.52 -5.83 -10.81
CA ILE A 351 -0.84 -5.88 -10.24
C ILE A 351 -0.75 -6.22 -8.74
N GLY A 352 0.01 -7.24 -8.38
CA GLY A 352 0.24 -7.60 -6.97
C GLY A 352 0.83 -6.45 -6.16
N LYS A 353 1.82 -5.72 -6.70
CA LYS A 353 2.39 -4.54 -6.05
C LYS A 353 1.38 -3.40 -5.85
N VAL A 354 0.43 -3.21 -6.78
CA VAL A 354 -0.62 -2.21 -6.62
C VAL A 354 -1.50 -2.54 -5.43
N PHE A 355 -1.98 -3.78 -5.33
CA PHE A 355 -2.76 -4.24 -4.18
C PHE A 355 -1.98 -4.12 -2.86
N GLU A 356 -0.71 -4.52 -2.87
CA GLU A 356 0.16 -4.43 -1.71
C GLU A 356 0.39 -2.98 -1.25
N LYS A 357 0.63 -2.07 -2.19
CA LYS A 357 0.88 -0.65 -1.90
C LYS A 357 -0.37 0.13 -1.50
N LEU A 358 -1.57 -0.43 -1.62
CA LEU A 358 -2.82 0.24 -1.25
C LEU A 358 -2.84 0.63 0.24
N LEU A 359 -2.28 -0.21 1.11
CA LEU A 359 -2.14 0.08 2.53
C LEU A 359 -0.87 0.93 2.81
N PRO A 360 -0.99 2.09 3.44
CA PRO A 360 0.16 2.83 3.94
C PRO A 360 1.00 2.01 4.92
N LYS A 361 2.32 2.20 4.95
CA LYS A 361 3.21 1.49 5.88
C LYS A 361 2.80 1.66 7.35
N THR A 362 2.34 2.86 7.72
CA THR A 362 1.85 3.19 9.06
C THR A 362 0.60 2.41 9.46
N GLU A 363 -0.31 2.16 8.53
CA GLU A 363 -1.51 1.35 8.78
C GLU A 363 -1.21 -0.14 8.83
N ARG A 364 -0.24 -0.62 8.03
CA ARG A 364 0.21 -2.01 8.09
C ARG A 364 0.72 -2.38 9.49
N HIS A 365 1.48 -1.49 10.13
CA HIS A 365 1.94 -1.66 11.51
C HIS A 365 0.78 -1.75 12.51
N LYS A 366 -0.23 -0.88 12.37
CA LYS A 366 -1.43 -0.91 13.22
C LYS A 366 -2.28 -2.17 13.04
N LEU A 367 -2.23 -2.77 11.85
CA LEU A 367 -2.94 -4.00 11.50
C LEU A 367 -2.11 -5.27 11.83
N GLY A 368 -0.96 -5.13 12.49
CA GLY A 368 -0.08 -6.25 12.82
C GLY A 368 0.58 -6.91 11.60
N GLN A 369 0.52 -6.27 10.43
CA GLN A 369 1.07 -6.79 9.20
C GLN A 369 2.55 -6.44 9.09
N TYR A 370 3.42 -7.38 9.43
CA TYR A 370 4.85 -7.28 9.24
C TYR A 370 5.23 -7.89 7.88
N PHE A 371 5.66 -7.04 6.95
CA PHE A 371 6.20 -7.51 5.68
C PHE A 371 7.54 -8.20 5.89
N THR A 372 7.62 -9.44 5.49
CA THR A 372 8.90 -10.15 5.44
C THR A 372 9.64 -9.75 4.17
N ARG A 373 10.89 -9.31 4.31
CA ARG A 373 11.75 -8.98 3.17
C ARG A 373 11.89 -10.21 2.24
N THR A 374 11.75 -9.96 0.95
CA THR A 374 11.76 -11.05 -0.05
C THR A 374 13.06 -11.83 -0.10
N ASP A 375 14.20 -11.19 0.17
CA ASP A 375 15.50 -11.86 0.27
C ASP A 375 15.56 -12.85 1.44
N VAL A 376 14.97 -12.50 2.59
CA VAL A 376 14.85 -13.39 3.75
C VAL A 376 13.91 -14.56 3.44
N VAL A 377 12.77 -14.27 2.79
CA VAL A 377 11.82 -15.31 2.35
C VAL A 377 12.51 -16.29 1.40
N ASP A 378 13.24 -15.78 0.40
CA ASP A 378 13.96 -16.62 -0.57
C ASP A 378 15.02 -17.49 0.10
N LEU A 379 15.72 -16.96 1.11
CA LEU A 379 16.69 -17.72 1.89
C LEU A 379 16.00 -18.88 2.63
N ILE A 380 14.91 -18.61 3.35
CA ILE A 380 14.15 -19.64 4.08
C ILE A 380 13.64 -20.72 3.11
N LEU A 381 12.98 -20.30 2.02
CA LEU A 381 12.45 -21.21 1.01
C LEU A 381 13.58 -21.99 0.30
N GLY A 382 14.78 -21.42 0.22
CA GLY A 382 15.97 -22.06 -0.29
C GLY A 382 16.36 -23.31 0.51
N PHE A 383 16.17 -23.27 1.83
CA PHE A 383 16.44 -24.38 2.72
C PHE A 383 15.27 -25.37 2.84
N THR A 384 14.03 -24.88 2.82
CA THR A 384 12.85 -25.70 3.12
C THR A 384 12.23 -26.35 1.88
N ILE A 385 12.24 -25.70 0.69
CA ILE A 385 11.66 -26.24 -0.54
C ILE A 385 12.77 -26.76 -1.45
N LYS A 386 12.91 -28.09 -1.52
CA LYS A 386 13.94 -28.80 -2.30
C LYS A 386 13.40 -29.50 -3.54
N HIS A 387 12.09 -29.71 -3.62
CA HIS A 387 11.42 -30.40 -4.72
C HIS A 387 10.24 -29.60 -5.28
N PRO A 388 9.96 -29.67 -6.61
CA PRO A 388 8.84 -28.92 -7.20
C PRO A 388 7.46 -29.37 -6.69
N ASP A 389 7.32 -30.60 -6.19
CA ASP A 389 6.06 -31.15 -5.67
C ASP A 389 5.87 -30.94 -4.16
N ALA A 390 6.74 -30.16 -3.53
CA ALA A 390 6.63 -29.88 -2.11
C ALA A 390 5.30 -29.18 -1.76
N LYS A 391 4.55 -29.71 -0.79
CA LYS A 391 3.39 -29.06 -0.20
C LYS A 391 3.85 -28.07 0.86
N VAL A 392 3.37 -26.84 0.79
CA VAL A 392 3.82 -25.72 1.64
C VAL A 392 2.64 -25.10 2.36
N LEU A 393 2.75 -24.91 3.67
CA LEU A 393 1.80 -24.18 4.50
C LEU A 393 2.44 -22.90 5.04
N ASP A 394 1.71 -21.78 4.92
CA ASP A 394 1.97 -20.54 5.65
C ASP A 394 0.80 -20.24 6.58
N PRO A 395 0.90 -20.55 7.89
CA PRO A 395 -0.19 -20.41 8.84
C PRO A 395 -0.48 -18.97 9.30
N ALA A 396 0.28 -17.99 8.83
CA ALA A 396 0.02 -16.55 9.04
C ALA A 396 0.42 -15.80 7.75
N CYS A 397 -0.27 -16.12 6.65
CA CYS A 397 0.24 -15.83 5.30
C CYS A 397 0.26 -14.33 4.94
N GLY A 398 -0.44 -13.47 5.67
CA GLY A 398 -0.51 -12.06 5.35
C GLY A 398 -0.96 -11.83 3.90
N SER A 399 -0.21 -11.03 3.15
CA SER A 399 -0.43 -10.82 1.71
C SER A 399 0.11 -11.95 0.82
N GLY A 400 0.56 -13.06 1.39
CA GLY A 400 1.02 -14.25 0.65
C GLY A 400 2.46 -14.19 0.16
N THR A 401 3.33 -13.40 0.78
CA THR A 401 4.72 -13.27 0.31
C THR A 401 5.45 -14.61 0.26
N PHE A 402 5.35 -15.44 1.31
CA PHE A 402 5.95 -16.77 1.30
C PHE A 402 5.34 -17.67 0.22
N LEU A 403 4.02 -17.65 0.07
CA LEU A 403 3.32 -18.49 -0.91
C LEU A 403 3.66 -18.12 -2.35
N VAL A 404 3.70 -16.83 -2.66
CA VAL A 404 4.11 -16.32 -3.98
C VAL A 404 5.56 -16.67 -4.30
N ARG A 405 6.46 -16.53 -3.33
CA ARG A 405 7.87 -16.90 -3.52
C ARG A 405 8.04 -18.41 -3.59
N ALA A 406 7.28 -19.20 -2.82
CA ALA A 406 7.23 -20.66 -2.93
C ALA A 406 6.75 -21.10 -4.32
N TYR A 407 5.70 -20.47 -4.88
CA TYR A 407 5.24 -20.68 -6.24
C TYR A 407 6.39 -20.50 -7.26
N GLN A 408 7.12 -19.39 -7.17
CA GLN A 408 8.23 -19.10 -8.08
C GLN A 408 9.38 -20.10 -7.90
N ARG A 409 9.72 -20.46 -6.66
CA ARG A 409 10.77 -21.44 -6.37
C ARG A 409 10.43 -22.83 -6.91
N LYS A 410 9.20 -23.30 -6.72
CA LYS A 410 8.75 -24.59 -7.23
C LYS A 410 8.81 -24.64 -8.76
N LYS A 411 8.39 -23.56 -9.42
CA LYS A 411 8.53 -23.40 -10.87
C LYS A 411 9.99 -23.49 -11.32
N TYR A 412 10.87 -22.75 -10.65
CA TYR A 412 12.32 -22.79 -10.92
C TYR A 412 12.90 -24.19 -10.70
N LEU A 413 12.50 -24.89 -9.63
CA LEU A 413 12.98 -26.24 -9.34
C LEU A 413 12.54 -27.25 -10.40
N ALA A 414 11.30 -27.16 -10.89
CA ALA A 414 10.80 -28.01 -11.96
C ALA A 414 11.67 -27.86 -13.23
N GLU A 415 11.92 -26.63 -13.66
CA GLU A 415 12.78 -26.36 -14.83
C GLU A 415 14.23 -26.83 -14.62
N LYS A 416 14.80 -26.56 -13.44
CA LYS A 416 16.18 -26.93 -13.09
C LYS A 416 16.35 -28.45 -13.07
N LEU A 417 15.51 -29.16 -12.31
CA LEU A 417 15.61 -30.60 -12.13
C LEU A 417 15.27 -31.35 -13.43
N TYR A 418 14.38 -30.81 -14.28
CA TYR A 418 14.17 -31.38 -15.64
C TYR A 418 15.45 -31.32 -16.49
N ARG A 419 16.15 -30.17 -16.49
CA ARG A 419 17.43 -30.04 -17.21
C ARG A 419 18.52 -30.97 -16.67
N GLU A 420 18.45 -31.32 -15.40
CA GLU A 420 19.36 -32.27 -14.73
C GLU A 420 18.91 -33.75 -14.92
N GLY A 421 17.79 -34.00 -15.61
CA GLY A 421 17.23 -35.35 -15.78
C GLY A 421 16.66 -35.96 -14.48
N LYS A 422 16.34 -35.14 -13.49
CA LYS A 422 15.83 -35.55 -12.17
C LYS A 422 14.34 -35.27 -11.98
N TYR A 423 13.68 -34.71 -12.98
CA TYR A 423 12.24 -34.43 -13.00
C TYR A 423 11.71 -34.71 -14.40
N ASP A 424 10.51 -35.24 -14.49
CA ASP A 424 9.94 -35.78 -15.74
C ASP A 424 9.24 -34.75 -16.61
N LYS A 425 8.88 -33.57 -16.02
CA LYS A 425 8.16 -32.48 -16.69
C LYS A 425 9.04 -31.24 -16.85
N PRO A 426 9.04 -30.58 -18.03
CA PRO A 426 9.83 -29.35 -18.25
C PRO A 426 9.30 -28.13 -17.48
N TYR A 427 8.05 -28.19 -17.05
CA TYR A 427 7.39 -27.15 -16.24
C TYR A 427 6.32 -27.78 -15.37
N LYS A 428 5.92 -27.08 -14.32
CA LYS A 428 4.81 -27.46 -13.46
C LYS A 428 3.59 -26.59 -13.76
N PRO A 429 2.41 -27.17 -14.06
CA PRO A 429 1.19 -26.43 -14.33
C PRO A 429 0.78 -25.53 -13.15
N HIS A 430 0.10 -24.43 -13.46
CA HIS A 430 -0.37 -23.47 -12.43
C HIS A 430 -1.30 -24.14 -11.42
N SER A 431 -2.26 -24.95 -11.88
CA SER A 431 -3.19 -25.68 -11.00
C SER A 431 -2.47 -26.59 -9.99
N GLU A 432 -1.45 -27.33 -10.43
CA GLU A 432 -0.64 -28.16 -9.53
C GLU A 432 0.12 -27.28 -8.52
N LEU A 433 0.70 -26.15 -8.98
CA LEU A 433 1.43 -25.23 -8.11
C LEU A 433 0.54 -24.63 -7.01
N ILE A 434 -0.66 -24.14 -7.35
CA ILE A 434 -1.54 -23.52 -6.34
C ILE A 434 -2.17 -24.54 -5.40
N ASN A 435 -2.46 -25.76 -5.88
CA ASN A 435 -3.04 -26.82 -5.06
C ASN A 435 -2.08 -27.33 -3.96
N GLU A 436 -0.79 -27.11 -4.12
CA GLU A 436 0.24 -27.49 -3.15
C GLU A 436 0.65 -26.35 -2.22
N LEU A 437 0.03 -25.16 -2.37
CA LEU A 437 0.28 -23.99 -1.54
C LEU A 437 -0.95 -23.70 -0.69
N TRP A 438 -0.74 -23.65 0.62
CA TRP A 438 -1.79 -23.44 1.61
C TRP A 438 -1.46 -22.25 2.48
N GLY A 439 -2.45 -21.41 2.70
CA GLY A 439 -2.30 -20.22 3.55
C GLY A 439 -3.43 -20.08 4.55
N VAL A 440 -3.13 -19.54 5.70
CA VAL A 440 -4.13 -19.17 6.71
C VAL A 440 -3.85 -17.76 7.16
N ASP A 441 -4.87 -16.94 7.27
CA ASP A 441 -4.79 -15.66 7.97
C ASP A 441 -6.12 -15.38 8.66
N VAL A 442 -6.07 -14.87 9.87
CA VAL A 442 -7.28 -14.53 10.63
C VAL A 442 -7.94 -13.28 10.07
N ALA A 443 -7.15 -12.37 9.52
CA ALA A 443 -7.63 -11.11 8.99
C ALA A 443 -8.03 -11.22 7.51
N LYS A 444 -9.25 -10.81 7.20
CA LYS A 444 -9.83 -10.98 5.86
C LYS A 444 -9.08 -10.24 4.77
N PHE A 445 -8.67 -9.00 5.01
CA PHE A 445 -7.99 -8.21 3.99
C PHE A 445 -6.65 -8.83 3.57
N PRO A 446 -5.75 -9.26 4.48
CA PRO A 446 -4.54 -9.99 4.12
C PRO A 446 -4.84 -11.31 3.38
N ALA A 447 -5.79 -12.11 3.87
CA ALA A 447 -6.18 -13.36 3.21
C ALA A 447 -6.63 -13.13 1.76
N HIS A 448 -7.46 -12.12 1.51
CA HIS A 448 -7.83 -11.70 0.14
C HIS A 448 -6.63 -11.30 -0.71
N LEU A 449 -5.68 -10.53 -0.14
CA LEU A 449 -4.46 -10.17 -0.89
C LEU A 449 -3.62 -11.39 -1.24
N SER A 450 -3.48 -12.33 -0.31
CA SER A 450 -2.77 -13.58 -0.55
C SER A 450 -3.39 -14.36 -1.71
N GLU A 451 -4.71 -14.46 -1.71
CA GLU A 451 -5.46 -15.11 -2.76
C GLU A 451 -5.30 -14.41 -4.12
N ILE A 452 -5.54 -13.09 -4.17
CA ILE A 452 -5.35 -12.29 -5.37
C ILE A 452 -3.93 -12.48 -5.92
N ASN A 453 -2.90 -12.41 -5.07
CA ASN A 453 -1.51 -12.54 -5.46
C ASN A 453 -1.16 -13.93 -6.04
N LEU A 454 -1.84 -14.99 -5.65
CA LEU A 454 -1.70 -16.32 -6.25
C LEU A 454 -2.51 -16.44 -7.55
N VAL A 455 -3.77 -16.03 -7.55
CA VAL A 455 -4.69 -16.11 -8.68
C VAL A 455 -4.17 -15.35 -9.90
N ILE A 456 -3.62 -14.16 -9.72
CA ILE A 456 -3.10 -13.35 -10.82
C ILE A 456 -1.88 -13.96 -11.51
N ARG A 457 -1.24 -14.98 -10.95
CA ARG A 457 -0.10 -15.68 -11.60
C ARG A 457 -0.49 -16.36 -12.91
N ASN A 458 -1.74 -16.82 -13.02
CA ASN A 458 -2.31 -17.29 -14.27
C ASN A 458 -3.84 -17.19 -14.23
N LEU A 459 -4.38 -16.05 -14.62
CA LEU A 459 -5.82 -15.82 -14.65
C LEU A 459 -6.58 -16.70 -15.66
N GLU A 460 -5.88 -17.24 -16.68
CA GLU A 460 -6.49 -18.04 -17.72
C GLU A 460 -6.59 -19.54 -17.36
N ALA A 461 -6.03 -19.93 -16.21
CA ALA A 461 -6.10 -21.32 -15.76
C ALA A 461 -7.54 -21.68 -15.39
N LEU A 462 -7.99 -22.85 -15.89
CA LEU A 462 -9.34 -23.38 -15.63
C LEU A 462 -9.58 -23.66 -14.13
N GLU A 463 -8.52 -24.13 -13.45
CA GLU A 463 -8.52 -24.36 -12.00
C GLU A 463 -7.59 -23.33 -11.35
N ASN A 464 -8.19 -22.29 -10.78
CA ASN A 464 -7.46 -21.17 -10.20
C ASN A 464 -8.08 -20.80 -8.83
N ARG A 465 -8.07 -21.77 -7.90
CA ARG A 465 -8.60 -21.64 -6.55
C ARG A 465 -7.50 -21.94 -5.54
N PRO A 466 -6.81 -20.92 -5.03
CA PRO A 466 -5.81 -21.09 -3.97
C PRO A 466 -6.43 -21.62 -2.68
N ASN A 467 -5.69 -22.41 -1.93
CA ASN A 467 -6.11 -22.92 -0.63
C ASN A 467 -5.79 -21.88 0.47
N ILE A 468 -6.50 -20.77 0.48
CA ILE A 468 -6.36 -19.73 1.49
C ILE A 468 -7.55 -19.78 2.44
N ALA A 469 -7.30 -19.97 3.73
CA ALA A 469 -8.33 -19.95 4.75
C ALA A 469 -8.30 -18.62 5.53
N CYS A 470 -9.46 -17.96 5.62
CA CYS A 470 -9.64 -16.78 6.45
C CYS A 470 -10.22 -17.20 7.81
N ARG A 471 -9.34 -17.70 8.70
CA ARG A 471 -9.72 -18.27 10.00
C ARG A 471 -8.57 -18.18 11.00
N ASP A 472 -8.90 -18.39 12.29
CA ASP A 472 -7.88 -18.64 13.30
C ASP A 472 -7.18 -19.98 13.01
N PHE A 473 -5.86 -19.95 12.80
CA PHE A 473 -5.08 -21.13 12.50
C PHE A 473 -5.20 -22.22 13.59
N PHE A 474 -5.37 -21.84 14.85
CA PHE A 474 -5.48 -22.77 15.96
C PHE A 474 -6.83 -23.51 16.03
N GLU A 475 -7.80 -23.13 15.20
CA GLU A 475 -9.06 -23.87 15.03
C GLU A 475 -8.96 -24.95 13.94
N ILE A 476 -7.96 -24.87 13.08
CA ILE A 476 -7.72 -25.84 12.02
C ILE A 476 -6.92 -27.02 12.59
N GLN A 477 -7.36 -28.21 12.27
CA GLN A 477 -6.65 -29.44 12.67
C GLN A 477 -6.20 -30.20 11.42
N PRO A 478 -5.02 -30.90 11.48
CA PRO A 478 -4.58 -31.76 10.39
C PRO A 478 -5.62 -32.82 10.04
N SER A 479 -5.78 -33.12 8.75
CA SER A 479 -6.73 -34.12 8.22
C SER A 479 -8.19 -33.87 8.61
N THR A 480 -8.57 -32.62 8.85
CA THR A 480 -9.96 -32.26 9.13
C THR A 480 -10.54 -31.33 8.06
N LYS A 481 -11.84 -31.41 7.86
CA LYS A 481 -12.56 -30.48 6.97
C LYS A 481 -12.69 -29.12 7.64
N THR A 482 -12.35 -28.11 6.91
CA THR A 482 -12.42 -26.71 7.34
C THR A 482 -13.01 -25.85 6.23
N LEU A 483 -13.91 -24.93 6.59
CA LEU A 483 -14.37 -23.88 5.68
C LEU A 483 -13.22 -22.92 5.41
N LEU A 484 -12.96 -22.63 4.15
CA LEU A 484 -11.94 -21.62 3.78
C LEU A 484 -12.33 -20.23 4.27
N TYR A 485 -13.63 -19.90 4.26
CA TYR A 485 -14.16 -18.62 4.74
C TYR A 485 -15.66 -18.74 5.02
N GLU A 486 -16.19 -17.81 5.81
CA GLU A 486 -17.62 -17.70 6.08
C GLU A 486 -18.31 -16.77 5.09
N LEU A 487 -19.55 -17.12 4.71
CA LEU A 487 -20.40 -16.29 3.86
C LEU A 487 -21.44 -15.59 4.73
N ALA A 488 -21.62 -14.28 4.55
CA ALA A 488 -22.64 -13.50 5.25
C ALA A 488 -24.07 -13.84 4.77
N TYR A 489 -24.22 -14.39 3.56
CA TYR A 489 -25.48 -14.83 2.98
C TYR A 489 -25.23 -15.89 1.90
N GLU A 490 -26.28 -16.65 1.57
CA GLU A 490 -26.21 -17.63 0.50
C GLU A 490 -26.01 -16.96 -0.86
N ILE A 491 -25.00 -17.42 -1.61
CA ILE A 491 -24.72 -16.94 -2.95
C ILE A 491 -25.29 -17.96 -3.95
N PRO A 492 -26.21 -17.56 -4.83
CA PRO A 492 -26.78 -18.47 -5.83
C PRO A 492 -25.70 -19.12 -6.70
N GLY A 493 -25.62 -20.45 -6.66
CA GLY A 493 -24.65 -21.24 -7.43
C GLY A 493 -23.38 -21.62 -6.68
N ILE A 494 -23.21 -21.26 -5.42
CA ILE A 494 -22.13 -21.73 -4.56
C ILE A 494 -22.73 -22.52 -3.40
N ARG A 495 -22.33 -23.78 -3.24
CA ARG A 495 -22.72 -24.61 -2.11
C ARG A 495 -21.68 -24.51 -1.01
N LYS A 496 -22.12 -24.56 0.24
CA LYS A 496 -21.25 -24.48 1.42
C LYS A 496 -20.18 -25.59 1.41
N GLU A 497 -20.57 -26.79 0.94
CA GLU A 497 -19.69 -27.94 0.83
C GLU A 497 -18.53 -27.72 -0.18
N GLU A 498 -18.70 -26.83 -1.16
CA GLU A 498 -17.66 -26.47 -2.13
C GLU A 498 -16.59 -25.55 -1.53
N LEU A 499 -16.85 -24.99 -0.35
CA LEU A 499 -15.93 -24.12 0.39
C LEU A 499 -15.21 -24.88 1.51
N GLU A 500 -15.60 -26.12 1.78
CA GLU A 500 -14.95 -26.99 2.75
C GLU A 500 -13.79 -27.73 2.08
N VAL A 501 -12.60 -27.61 2.66
CA VAL A 501 -11.42 -28.36 2.24
C VAL A 501 -10.87 -29.17 3.41
N GLU A 502 -10.31 -30.32 3.12
CA GLU A 502 -9.56 -31.10 4.11
C GLU A 502 -8.12 -30.59 4.14
N PHE A 503 -7.72 -30.06 5.29
CA PHE A 503 -6.35 -29.59 5.49
C PHE A 503 -5.40 -30.78 5.55
N PRO A 504 -4.35 -30.82 4.71
CA PRO A 504 -3.35 -31.89 4.72
C PRO A 504 -2.62 -32.00 6.07
N ALA A 505 -2.14 -33.20 6.38
CA ALA A 505 -1.25 -33.48 7.49
C ALA A 505 0.16 -33.93 7.03
N ASP A 506 0.48 -33.67 5.77
CA ASP A 506 1.68 -34.18 5.09
C ASP A 506 2.46 -33.07 4.37
N PHE A 507 2.51 -31.87 4.98
CA PHE A 507 3.27 -30.76 4.40
C PHE A 507 4.78 -31.05 4.43
N ASP A 508 5.46 -30.72 3.34
CA ASP A 508 6.91 -30.76 3.23
C ASP A 508 7.57 -29.61 3.99
N ALA A 509 6.90 -28.46 4.03
CA ALA A 509 7.37 -27.27 4.72
C ALA A 509 6.22 -26.47 5.33
N VAL A 510 6.43 -26.00 6.57
CA VAL A 510 5.61 -24.97 7.22
C VAL A 510 6.48 -23.77 7.41
N VAL A 511 6.17 -22.68 6.70
CA VAL A 511 6.98 -21.46 6.63
C VAL A 511 6.13 -20.25 6.94
N THR A 512 6.55 -19.42 7.87
CA THR A 512 5.75 -18.25 8.27
C THR A 512 6.59 -17.17 8.95
N ASN A 513 6.06 -15.95 8.95
CA ASN A 513 6.46 -14.89 9.85
C ASN A 513 5.26 -14.60 10.78
N PRO A 514 5.12 -15.31 11.90
CA PRO A 514 3.93 -15.24 12.73
C PRO A 514 3.85 -13.90 13.47
N PRO A 515 2.66 -13.50 13.98
CA PRO A 515 2.51 -12.26 14.72
C PRO A 515 3.35 -12.26 16.00
N TYR A 516 4.00 -11.12 16.27
CA TYR A 516 4.82 -10.87 17.47
C TYR A 516 4.02 -10.06 18.49
N THR A 517 2.99 -10.64 19.08
CA THR A 517 2.22 -9.98 20.15
C THR A 517 3.04 -9.98 21.43
N ARG A 518 3.29 -8.79 21.99
CA ARG A 518 4.00 -8.66 23.26
C ARG A 518 3.13 -9.20 24.40
N GLN A 519 3.78 -9.74 25.43
CA GLN A 519 3.07 -10.30 26.59
C GLN A 519 2.18 -9.27 27.29
N GLU A 520 2.61 -8.01 27.33
CA GLU A 520 1.88 -6.88 27.93
C GLU A 520 0.55 -6.59 27.22
N GLU A 521 0.50 -6.80 25.90
CA GLU A 521 -0.71 -6.65 25.07
C GLU A 521 -1.67 -7.86 25.22
N MET A 522 -1.20 -8.96 25.81
CA MET A 522 -1.98 -10.19 26.04
C MET A 522 -2.57 -10.27 27.47
N GLU A 523 -2.50 -9.21 28.26
CA GLU A 523 -3.00 -9.21 29.65
C GLU A 523 -4.50 -8.92 29.78
N ASP A 524 -5.19 -8.60 28.70
CA ASP A 524 -6.64 -8.50 28.65
C ASP A 524 -7.30 -9.86 28.97
N VAL A 525 -8.49 -9.84 29.58
CA VAL A 525 -9.21 -11.04 30.05
C VAL A 525 -9.46 -12.01 28.88
N PHE A 526 -9.88 -11.52 27.73
CA PHE A 526 -10.11 -12.33 26.53
C PHE A 526 -8.82 -13.00 26.03
N MET A 527 -7.71 -12.27 25.99
CA MET A 527 -6.43 -12.80 25.55
C MET A 527 -5.86 -13.82 26.54
N LYS A 528 -6.19 -13.73 27.84
CA LYS A 528 -5.80 -14.74 28.82
C LYS A 528 -6.52 -16.07 28.60
N GLU A 529 -7.83 -16.05 28.36
CA GLU A 529 -8.61 -17.26 28.07
C GLU A 529 -8.17 -17.90 26.74
N TYR A 530 -7.94 -17.09 25.72
CA TYR A 530 -7.39 -17.54 24.43
C TYR A 530 -6.03 -18.23 24.63
N LYS A 531 -5.13 -17.61 25.38
CA LYS A 531 -3.80 -18.16 25.67
C LYS A 531 -3.86 -19.48 26.45
N GLU A 532 -4.77 -19.60 27.42
CA GLU A 532 -4.97 -20.87 28.11
C GLU A 532 -5.48 -21.96 27.16
N ARG A 533 -6.41 -21.63 26.26
CA ARG A 533 -6.86 -22.54 25.19
C ARG A 533 -5.69 -23.02 24.32
N LEU A 534 -4.79 -22.11 23.90
CA LEU A 534 -3.61 -22.46 23.12
C LEU A 534 -2.63 -23.36 23.87
N ARG A 535 -2.42 -23.11 25.17
CA ARG A 535 -1.59 -23.98 26.04
C ARG A 535 -2.16 -25.39 26.11
N GLU A 536 -3.47 -25.53 26.34
CA GLU A 536 -4.13 -26.83 26.38
C GLU A 536 -4.03 -27.56 25.01
N LEU A 537 -4.18 -26.83 23.89
CA LEU A 537 -4.04 -27.39 22.56
C LEU A 537 -2.64 -27.99 22.35
N VAL A 538 -1.57 -27.23 22.64
CA VAL A 538 -0.19 -27.69 22.49
C VAL A 538 0.11 -28.84 23.48
N LYS A 539 -0.36 -28.74 24.71
CA LYS A 539 -0.17 -29.79 25.71
C LYS A 539 -0.81 -31.12 25.29
N ARG A 540 -2.01 -31.08 24.72
CA ARG A 540 -2.69 -32.29 24.21
C ARG A 540 -1.99 -32.86 22.98
N ALA A 541 -1.60 -32.02 21.99
CA ALA A 541 -1.00 -32.47 20.75
C ALA A 541 0.46 -32.95 20.95
N HIS A 542 1.26 -32.22 21.71
CA HIS A 542 2.71 -32.45 21.80
C HIS A 542 3.21 -32.90 23.17
N ARG A 543 2.34 -32.98 24.19
CA ARG A 543 2.69 -33.27 25.57
C ARG A 543 3.72 -32.30 26.19
N ILE A 544 3.71 -31.05 25.70
CA ILE A 544 4.60 -29.97 26.10
C ILE A 544 3.79 -28.91 26.86
N ASP A 545 4.26 -28.54 28.05
CA ASP A 545 3.69 -27.39 28.78
C ASP A 545 4.45 -26.11 28.41
N VAL A 546 3.85 -25.29 27.56
CA VAL A 546 4.41 -24.01 27.14
C VAL A 546 4.34 -23.01 28.30
N GLY A 547 5.47 -22.36 28.60
CA GLY A 547 5.57 -21.41 29.71
C GLY A 547 4.58 -20.24 29.57
N LYS A 548 4.05 -19.79 30.74
CA LYS A 548 3.04 -18.69 30.77
C LYS A 548 3.51 -17.39 30.08
N ARG A 549 4.82 -17.19 29.98
CA ARG A 549 5.43 -15.98 29.37
C ARG A 549 5.72 -16.10 27.87
N SER A 550 5.36 -17.22 27.23
CA SER A 550 5.63 -17.42 25.82
C SER A 550 4.73 -16.53 24.96
N GLY A 551 5.30 -15.94 23.91
CA GLY A 551 4.57 -15.19 22.91
C GLY A 551 3.75 -16.12 21.99
N ILE A 552 2.79 -15.56 21.24
CA ILE A 552 1.90 -16.31 20.35
C ILE A 552 2.66 -17.11 19.28
N TYR A 553 3.80 -16.61 18.80
CA TYR A 553 4.65 -17.28 17.81
C TYR A 553 5.12 -18.68 18.26
N THR A 554 5.26 -18.91 19.59
CA THR A 554 5.63 -20.21 20.12
C THR A 554 4.53 -21.26 19.84
N TYR A 555 3.27 -20.86 19.94
CA TYR A 555 2.14 -21.74 19.65
C TYR A 555 2.02 -22.02 18.16
N PHE A 556 2.30 -21.04 17.30
CA PHE A 556 2.41 -21.26 15.84
C PHE A 556 3.45 -22.32 15.51
N PHE A 557 4.60 -22.27 16.17
CA PHE A 557 5.66 -23.25 15.96
C PHE A 557 5.21 -24.68 16.28
N TYR A 558 4.64 -24.90 17.47
CA TYR A 558 4.18 -26.24 17.87
C TYR A 558 2.99 -26.70 17.05
N HIS A 559 1.98 -25.87 16.88
CA HIS A 559 0.78 -26.25 16.13
C HIS A 559 1.10 -26.48 14.66
N GLY A 560 1.93 -25.62 14.04
CA GLY A 560 2.41 -25.82 12.67
C GLY A 560 3.17 -27.14 12.48
N GLY A 561 3.96 -27.54 13.47
CA GLY A 561 4.64 -28.83 13.47
C GLY A 561 3.70 -30.04 13.39
N SER A 562 2.42 -29.90 13.81
CA SER A 562 1.42 -30.97 13.68
C SER A 562 0.99 -31.25 12.23
N PHE A 563 1.26 -30.33 11.31
CA PHE A 563 0.91 -30.45 9.90
C PHE A 563 2.04 -31.02 9.04
N LEU A 564 3.26 -31.13 9.60
CA LEU A 564 4.42 -31.63 8.87
C LEU A 564 4.38 -33.14 8.73
N LYS A 565 4.77 -33.64 7.57
CA LYS A 565 5.11 -35.06 7.38
C LYS A 565 6.39 -35.42 8.12
N GLU A 566 6.68 -36.69 8.27
CA GLU A 566 7.97 -37.16 8.81
C GLU A 566 9.13 -36.67 7.92
N GLY A 567 10.09 -35.96 8.51
CA GLY A 567 11.21 -35.32 7.82
C GLY A 567 10.86 -34.03 7.06
N GLY A 568 9.67 -33.46 7.29
CA GLY A 568 9.30 -32.12 6.84
C GLY A 568 10.03 -31.01 7.63
N GLU A 569 10.16 -29.82 7.04
CA GLU A 569 10.93 -28.68 7.56
C GLU A 569 10.04 -27.49 7.94
#